data_2654419659686ea54d73fc48f78ef51e
#
_entry.id   2654419659686ea54d73fc48f78ef51e
#
_cell.length_a   1.000
_cell.length_b   1.000
_cell.length_c   1.000
_cell.angle_alpha   90.00
_cell.angle_beta   90.00
_cell.angle_gamma   90.00
#
_symmetry.space_group_name_H-M   'P 1'
#
loop_
_entity.id
_entity.type
_entity.pdbx_description
1 polymer ?
#
loop_
_entity_poly.entity_id
_entity_poly.type
_entity_poly.pdbx_seq_one_letter_code
_entity_poly.pdbx_strand_id
1 'polypeptide(L)'
;MNKIPNRKAICDVLLKEAETDKDIVVLCSDSRGSASLAPFADAYPEQFVEMGIAEQDLVSVSAGLAHCGKKAFAASPACFLSTRSYEQCKIDVAYSNTNVKLIGISGGISYGALGMSHHSAQDIAAMSAIPNMRVYLPSDRFQTAKLIETLLKDEKPAYIRVGRNPVEDIYTEDNCPFEMDKATVLTEGTDAAIIACGEMVRPAYEAAKLLEKDGIHATVLDMYCVKPLDKEAIVKAASNAKVVVTAEEHAPFGGLGSMVSQVVGTECPRKVLNIALPDAPVVSGTSKEVFDYYGMNAEGIAKTVKDALK
;
A
#
# COMPACT_ATOMS: atom_id res chain seq x y z
N MET A 1 -8.79 -13.07 15.39
CA MET A 1 -7.64 -12.32 14.84
C MET A 1 -7.22 -13.00 13.56
N ASN A 2 -7.16 -12.26 12.45
CA ASN A 2 -6.73 -12.78 11.15
C ASN A 2 -5.28 -13.28 11.23
N LYS A 3 -4.96 -14.39 10.55
CA LYS A 3 -3.61 -14.97 10.48
C LYS A 3 -3.03 -14.94 9.07
N ILE A 4 -3.73 -14.32 8.12
CA ILE A 4 -3.34 -14.28 6.70
C ILE A 4 -2.82 -12.88 6.38
N PRO A 5 -1.50 -12.70 6.12
CA PRO A 5 -0.97 -11.42 5.69
C PRO A 5 -1.35 -11.11 4.23
N ASN A 6 -1.38 -9.82 3.87
CA ASN A 6 -1.76 -9.36 2.53
C ASN A 6 -0.89 -10.00 1.42
N ARG A 7 0.42 -10.18 1.65
CA ARG A 7 1.31 -10.88 0.71
C ARG A 7 0.90 -12.34 0.43
N LYS A 8 0.27 -13.02 1.40
CA LYS A 8 -0.26 -14.36 1.17
C LYS A 8 -1.54 -14.31 0.33
N ALA A 9 -2.40 -13.33 0.53
CA ALA A 9 -3.59 -13.15 -0.29
C ALA A 9 -3.21 -12.92 -1.77
N ILE A 10 -2.11 -12.21 -2.06
CA ILE A 10 -1.57 -12.09 -3.42
C ILE A 10 -1.22 -13.48 -3.98
N CYS A 11 -0.45 -14.28 -3.23
CA CYS A 11 -0.07 -15.62 -3.67
C CYS A 11 -1.28 -16.52 -3.91
N ASP A 12 -2.29 -16.47 -3.02
CA ASP A 12 -3.49 -17.30 -3.12
C ASP A 12 -4.29 -17.00 -4.40
N VAL A 13 -4.43 -15.72 -4.76
CA VAL A 13 -5.10 -15.32 -6.02
C VAL A 13 -4.29 -15.78 -7.23
N LEU A 14 -2.97 -15.50 -7.24
CA LEU A 14 -2.11 -15.89 -8.36
C LEU A 14 -2.09 -17.42 -8.54
N LEU A 15 -2.04 -18.16 -7.44
CA LEU A 15 -2.05 -19.62 -7.44
C LEU A 15 -3.33 -20.18 -8.08
N LYS A 16 -4.48 -19.60 -7.71
CA LYS A 16 -5.78 -19.99 -8.25
C LYS A 16 -5.91 -19.68 -9.74
N GLU A 17 -5.54 -18.47 -10.14
CA GLU A 17 -5.72 -18.02 -11.53
C GLU A 17 -4.71 -18.67 -12.49
N ALA A 18 -3.49 -19.02 -12.05
CA ALA A 18 -2.47 -19.71 -12.85
C ALA A 18 -2.85 -21.15 -13.21
N GLU A 19 -3.87 -21.73 -12.58
CA GLU A 19 -4.41 -23.04 -12.98
C GLU A 19 -4.86 -23.03 -14.44
N THR A 20 -5.52 -21.96 -14.85
CA THR A 20 -6.10 -21.80 -16.22
C THR A 20 -5.34 -20.79 -17.07
N ASP A 21 -4.68 -19.79 -16.49
CA ASP A 21 -3.96 -18.74 -17.21
C ASP A 21 -2.44 -19.00 -17.21
N LYS A 22 -1.94 -19.51 -18.34
CA LYS A 22 -0.53 -19.83 -18.54
C LYS A 22 0.33 -18.61 -18.93
N ASP A 23 -0.27 -17.43 -19.03
CA ASP A 23 0.47 -16.20 -19.28
C ASP A 23 0.89 -15.49 -17.97
N ILE A 24 0.37 -15.92 -16.83
CA ILE A 24 0.83 -15.45 -15.52
C ILE A 24 2.25 -15.98 -15.29
N VAL A 25 3.19 -15.06 -15.03
CA VAL A 25 4.56 -15.39 -14.63
C VAL A 25 4.90 -14.61 -13.37
N VAL A 26 5.37 -15.33 -12.35
CA VAL A 26 5.79 -14.75 -11.08
C VAL A 26 7.31 -14.78 -10.98
N LEU A 27 7.91 -13.63 -10.71
CA LEU A 27 9.35 -13.50 -10.56
C LEU A 27 9.70 -13.06 -9.14
N CYS A 28 10.87 -13.49 -8.65
CA CYS A 28 11.32 -13.17 -7.30
C CYS A 28 12.84 -12.95 -7.25
N SER A 29 13.31 -12.11 -6.33
CA SER A 29 14.73 -11.86 -6.06
C SER A 29 15.14 -12.43 -4.71
N ASP A 30 15.41 -13.75 -4.64
CA ASP A 30 15.83 -14.48 -3.42
C ASP A 30 14.95 -14.17 -2.18
N SER A 31 13.69 -13.82 -2.41
CA SER A 31 12.75 -13.44 -1.36
C SER A 31 11.45 -14.26 -1.36
N ARG A 32 11.45 -15.43 -2.01
CA ARG A 32 10.31 -16.34 -2.16
C ARG A 32 9.58 -16.63 -0.85
N GLY A 33 10.31 -16.93 0.23
CA GLY A 33 9.74 -17.15 1.55
C GLY A 33 9.14 -15.87 2.15
N SER A 34 9.85 -14.75 2.03
CA SER A 34 9.38 -13.44 2.51
C SER A 34 8.15 -12.94 1.72
N ALA A 35 8.04 -13.29 0.45
CA ALA A 35 6.92 -12.95 -0.40
C ALA A 35 5.71 -13.90 -0.25
N SER A 36 5.83 -15.00 0.50
CA SER A 36 4.84 -16.09 0.58
C SER A 36 4.59 -16.79 -0.76
N LEU A 37 5.56 -16.80 -1.68
CA LEU A 37 5.45 -17.33 -3.04
C LEU A 37 5.89 -18.80 -3.18
N ALA A 38 6.34 -19.45 -2.10
CA ALA A 38 6.73 -20.86 -2.16
C ALA A 38 5.62 -21.78 -2.70
N PRO A 39 4.34 -21.65 -2.29
CA PRO A 39 3.27 -22.48 -2.83
C PRO A 39 3.08 -22.32 -4.35
N PHE A 40 3.25 -21.09 -4.87
CA PHE A 40 3.16 -20.84 -6.31
C PHE A 40 4.32 -21.49 -7.07
N ALA A 41 5.55 -21.31 -6.59
CA ALA A 41 6.74 -21.87 -7.19
C ALA A 41 6.71 -23.41 -7.22
N ASP A 42 6.17 -24.02 -6.17
CA ASP A 42 6.06 -25.49 -6.06
C ASP A 42 4.95 -26.04 -6.99
N ALA A 43 3.82 -25.32 -7.13
CA ALA A 43 2.70 -25.75 -7.96
C ALA A 43 2.91 -25.47 -9.46
N TYR A 44 3.55 -24.36 -9.80
CA TYR A 44 3.74 -23.89 -11.18
C TYR A 44 5.20 -23.49 -11.47
N PRO A 45 6.15 -24.44 -11.41
CA PRO A 45 7.57 -24.15 -11.63
C PRO A 45 7.85 -23.55 -13.02
N GLU A 46 7.06 -23.87 -14.04
CA GLU A 46 7.18 -23.32 -15.40
C GLU A 46 6.70 -21.86 -15.53
N GLN A 47 5.98 -21.37 -14.52
CA GLN A 47 5.46 -19.99 -14.45
C GLN A 47 6.19 -19.19 -13.36
N PHE A 48 7.24 -19.74 -12.76
CA PHE A 48 8.02 -19.09 -11.71
C PHE A 48 9.49 -18.91 -12.12
N VAL A 49 10.02 -17.70 -11.89
CA VAL A 49 11.42 -17.37 -12.19
C VAL A 49 12.10 -16.82 -10.95
N GLU A 50 13.15 -17.52 -10.50
CA GLU A 50 14.03 -17.02 -9.43
C GLU A 50 15.22 -16.27 -10.04
N MET A 51 15.34 -14.97 -9.73
CA MET A 51 16.36 -14.09 -10.29
C MET A 51 17.63 -14.00 -9.41
N GLY A 52 17.57 -14.52 -8.17
CA GLY A 52 18.60 -14.27 -7.17
C GLY A 52 18.55 -12.82 -6.65
N ILE A 53 19.58 -12.39 -5.92
CA ILE A 53 19.66 -11.03 -5.35
C ILE A 53 20.04 -10.02 -6.46
N ALA A 54 19.13 -9.78 -7.39
CA ALA A 54 19.34 -8.97 -8.59
C ALA A 54 18.06 -8.20 -8.97
N GLU A 55 17.67 -7.22 -8.16
CA GLU A 55 16.40 -6.50 -8.31
C GLU A 55 16.30 -5.72 -9.62
N GLN A 56 17.41 -5.23 -10.16
CA GLN A 56 17.46 -4.59 -11.48
C GLN A 56 17.09 -5.57 -12.58
N ASP A 57 17.74 -6.76 -12.60
CA ASP A 57 17.43 -7.82 -13.57
C ASP A 57 16.00 -8.33 -13.39
N LEU A 58 15.53 -8.47 -12.15
CA LEU A 58 14.13 -8.83 -11.86
C LEU A 58 13.16 -7.92 -12.62
N VAL A 59 13.35 -6.62 -12.56
CA VAL A 59 12.45 -5.64 -13.20
C VAL A 59 12.59 -5.67 -14.71
N SER A 60 13.84 -5.66 -15.25
CA SER A 60 14.08 -5.66 -16.70
C SER A 60 13.59 -6.96 -17.37
N VAL A 61 13.83 -8.13 -16.75
CA VAL A 61 13.35 -9.42 -17.27
C VAL A 61 11.82 -9.47 -17.22
N SER A 62 11.19 -8.94 -16.16
CA SER A 62 9.72 -8.87 -16.08
C SER A 62 9.13 -8.02 -17.20
N ALA A 63 9.75 -6.88 -17.52
CA ALA A 63 9.34 -6.04 -18.64
C ALA A 63 9.50 -6.76 -19.99
N GLY A 64 10.61 -7.48 -20.19
CA GLY A 64 10.84 -8.31 -21.39
C GLY A 64 9.78 -9.39 -21.55
N LEU A 65 9.43 -10.10 -20.49
CA LEU A 65 8.35 -11.11 -20.50
C LEU A 65 7.00 -10.48 -20.81
N ALA A 66 6.70 -9.30 -20.25
CA ALA A 66 5.48 -8.58 -20.54
C ALA A 66 5.38 -8.16 -22.03
N HIS A 67 6.50 -7.76 -22.65
CA HIS A 67 6.55 -7.51 -24.10
C HIS A 67 6.30 -8.77 -24.94
N CYS A 68 6.58 -9.94 -24.39
CA CYS A 68 6.25 -11.23 -25.01
C CYS A 68 4.82 -11.70 -24.72
N GLY A 69 3.97 -10.84 -24.15
CA GLY A 69 2.57 -11.13 -23.88
C GLY A 69 2.30 -11.79 -22.52
N LYS A 70 3.30 -11.87 -21.63
CA LYS A 70 3.09 -12.42 -20.28
C LYS A 70 2.56 -11.38 -19.30
N LYS A 71 1.83 -11.85 -18.29
CA LYS A 71 1.37 -11.07 -17.14
C LYS A 71 2.40 -11.23 -16.03
N ALA A 72 3.36 -10.31 -15.96
CA ALA A 72 4.51 -10.43 -15.07
C ALA A 72 4.22 -9.82 -13.68
N PHE A 73 4.37 -10.64 -12.63
CA PHE A 73 4.29 -10.24 -11.22
C PHE A 73 5.67 -10.37 -10.58
N ALA A 74 6.34 -9.25 -10.37
CA ALA A 74 7.71 -9.18 -9.86
C ALA A 74 7.75 -8.81 -8.38
N ALA A 75 8.15 -9.74 -7.51
CA ALA A 75 8.16 -9.56 -6.06
C ALA A 75 9.58 -9.42 -5.49
N SER A 76 9.78 -8.37 -4.70
CA SER A 76 11.01 -8.14 -3.94
C SER A 76 10.70 -7.28 -2.70
N PRO A 77 11.59 -7.25 -1.67
CA PRO A 77 11.42 -6.29 -0.57
C PRO A 77 11.26 -4.87 -1.07
N ALA A 78 10.23 -4.18 -0.56
CA ALA A 78 9.83 -2.85 -1.03
C ALA A 78 10.99 -1.85 -1.04
N CYS A 79 11.83 -1.88 0.01
CA CYS A 79 13.01 -1.01 0.11
C CYS A 79 14.02 -1.22 -1.03
N PHE A 80 14.21 -2.46 -1.48
CA PHE A 80 15.16 -2.77 -2.58
C PHE A 80 14.51 -2.57 -3.94
N LEU A 81 13.29 -3.03 -4.12
CA LEU A 81 12.56 -2.88 -5.38
C LEU A 81 12.39 -1.41 -5.77
N SER A 82 12.03 -0.55 -4.81
CA SER A 82 11.76 0.87 -5.08
C SER A 82 13.01 1.75 -5.19
N THR A 83 14.16 1.32 -4.67
CA THR A 83 15.37 2.14 -4.67
C THR A 83 16.48 1.58 -5.55
N ARG A 84 16.76 0.28 -5.45
CA ARG A 84 17.84 -0.36 -6.20
C ARG A 84 17.54 -0.49 -7.68
N SER A 85 16.28 -0.77 -8.03
CA SER A 85 15.80 -0.90 -9.42
C SER A 85 14.92 0.28 -9.87
N TYR A 86 15.09 1.46 -9.27
CA TYR A 86 14.27 2.63 -9.57
C TYR A 86 14.30 3.03 -11.05
N GLU A 87 15.48 2.99 -11.65
CA GLU A 87 15.65 3.33 -13.06
C GLU A 87 14.91 2.35 -13.97
N GLN A 88 15.02 1.03 -13.70
CA GLN A 88 14.31 -0.01 -14.44
C GLN A 88 12.79 0.09 -14.25
N CYS A 89 12.32 0.39 -13.04
CA CYS A 89 10.90 0.67 -12.80
C CYS A 89 10.41 1.86 -13.62
N LYS A 90 11.24 2.91 -13.76
CA LYS A 90 10.93 4.10 -14.53
C LYS A 90 10.93 3.83 -16.04
N ILE A 91 12.00 3.22 -16.57
CA ILE A 91 12.22 3.09 -18.01
C ILE A 91 11.56 1.83 -18.57
N ASP A 92 11.88 0.66 -18.01
CA ASP A 92 11.46 -0.60 -18.60
C ASP A 92 9.99 -0.89 -18.34
N VAL A 93 9.48 -0.45 -17.18
CA VAL A 93 8.10 -0.71 -16.77
C VAL A 93 7.18 0.46 -17.08
N ALA A 94 7.39 1.64 -16.49
CA ALA A 94 6.42 2.74 -16.56
C ALA A 94 6.47 3.49 -17.89
N TYR A 95 7.65 3.89 -18.35
CA TYR A 95 7.81 4.59 -19.63
C TYR A 95 7.44 3.71 -20.82
N SER A 96 7.87 2.44 -20.79
CA SER A 96 7.54 1.46 -21.83
C SER A 96 6.11 0.93 -21.73
N ASN A 97 5.36 1.32 -20.69
CA ASN A 97 3.97 0.94 -20.44
C ASN A 97 3.73 -0.58 -20.50
N THR A 98 4.59 -1.34 -19.82
CA THR A 98 4.53 -2.81 -19.83
C THR A 98 3.56 -3.37 -18.81
N ASN A 99 2.98 -4.55 -19.08
CA ASN A 99 2.08 -5.24 -18.16
C ASN A 99 2.85 -5.92 -17.02
N VAL A 100 3.53 -5.11 -16.20
CA VAL A 100 4.28 -5.57 -15.02
C VAL A 100 3.60 -5.08 -13.75
N LYS A 101 3.38 -5.99 -12.82
CA LYS A 101 2.92 -5.70 -11.45
C LYS A 101 4.09 -5.89 -10.50
N LEU A 102 4.65 -4.79 -10.03
CA LEU A 102 5.76 -4.76 -9.08
C LEU A 102 5.19 -4.93 -7.66
N ILE A 103 5.55 -6.01 -6.98
CA ILE A 103 5.07 -6.31 -5.63
C ILE A 103 6.18 -5.97 -4.63
N GLY A 104 6.06 -4.81 -3.98
CA GLY A 104 6.90 -4.39 -2.87
C GLY A 104 6.44 -5.04 -1.57
N ILE A 105 7.08 -6.16 -1.21
CA ILE A 105 6.77 -6.85 0.04
C ILE A 105 7.49 -6.21 1.22
N SER A 106 6.94 -6.40 2.41
CA SER A 106 7.51 -5.90 3.66
C SER A 106 7.72 -4.38 3.65
N GLY A 107 6.74 -3.64 3.08
CA GLY A 107 6.76 -2.19 3.05
C GLY A 107 6.80 -1.54 4.44
N GLY A 108 7.11 -0.25 4.50
CA GLY A 108 7.21 0.52 5.72
C GLY A 108 8.24 -0.05 6.69
N ILE A 109 7.82 -0.30 7.93
CA ILE A 109 8.66 -0.85 9.00
C ILE A 109 8.43 -2.34 9.26
N SER A 110 7.82 -3.05 8.31
CA SER A 110 7.46 -4.47 8.50
C SER A 110 8.64 -5.40 8.83
N TYR A 111 9.87 -5.03 8.45
CA TYR A 111 11.08 -5.74 8.86
C TYR A 111 11.56 -5.40 10.28
N GLY A 112 10.92 -4.46 10.95
CA GLY A 112 11.10 -4.16 12.37
C GLY A 112 12.54 -4.19 12.87
N ALA A 113 12.97 -5.36 13.38
CA ALA A 113 14.27 -5.54 13.99
C ALA A 113 15.48 -5.36 13.04
N LEU A 114 15.30 -5.47 11.72
CA LEU A 114 16.39 -5.25 10.76
C LEU A 114 16.72 -3.75 10.59
N GLY A 115 15.82 -2.88 11.01
CA GLY A 115 16.03 -1.45 11.06
C GLY A 115 16.10 -0.77 9.69
N MET A 116 16.69 0.41 9.66
CA MET A 116 16.67 1.37 8.56
C MET A 116 17.13 0.81 7.21
N SER A 117 18.06 -0.16 7.19
CA SER A 117 18.55 -0.80 5.95
C SER A 117 17.48 -1.62 5.22
N HIS A 118 16.39 -2.01 5.92
CA HIS A 118 15.31 -2.81 5.39
C HIS A 118 13.93 -2.11 5.50
N HIS A 119 13.85 -1.00 6.23
CA HIS A 119 12.64 -0.20 6.26
C HIS A 119 12.40 0.46 4.91
N SER A 120 11.17 0.47 4.45
CA SER A 120 10.74 1.08 3.19
C SER A 120 9.83 2.26 3.47
N ALA A 121 10.41 3.33 4.03
CA ALA A 121 9.66 4.54 4.38
C ALA A 121 9.71 5.63 3.30
N GLN A 122 10.21 5.33 2.11
CA GLN A 122 10.39 6.26 0.99
C GLN A 122 9.81 5.75 -0.34
N ASP A 123 9.33 4.52 -0.37
CA ASP A 123 8.87 3.84 -1.58
C ASP A 123 7.63 4.49 -2.22
N ILE A 124 6.68 4.94 -1.42
CA ILE A 124 5.48 5.65 -1.92
C ILE A 124 5.90 6.90 -2.68
N ALA A 125 6.78 7.72 -2.10
CA ALA A 125 7.29 8.93 -2.74
C ALA A 125 8.04 8.61 -4.04
N ALA A 126 8.98 7.65 -4.00
CA ALA A 126 9.79 7.26 -5.14
C ALA A 126 8.92 6.74 -6.30
N MET A 127 8.05 5.78 -6.03
CA MET A 127 7.23 5.15 -7.06
C MET A 127 6.14 6.09 -7.59
N SER A 128 5.57 6.95 -6.74
CA SER A 128 4.58 7.93 -7.16
C SER A 128 5.17 9.04 -8.03
N ALA A 129 6.46 9.36 -7.89
CA ALA A 129 7.14 10.33 -8.74
C ALA A 129 7.34 9.84 -10.19
N ILE A 130 7.24 8.55 -10.46
CA ILE A 130 7.40 7.99 -11.81
C ILE A 130 6.11 8.22 -12.63
N PRO A 131 6.15 8.95 -13.78
CA PRO A 131 4.99 9.07 -14.65
C PRO A 131 4.47 7.69 -15.10
N ASN A 132 3.15 7.55 -15.23
CA ASN A 132 2.46 6.32 -15.66
C ASN A 132 2.55 5.13 -14.66
N MET A 133 3.35 5.20 -13.61
CA MET A 133 3.32 4.18 -12.55
C MET A 133 2.09 4.39 -11.66
N ARG A 134 1.29 3.35 -11.44
CA ARG A 134 0.21 3.34 -10.44
C ARG A 134 0.76 2.78 -9.13
N VAL A 135 0.22 3.25 -8.00
CA VAL A 135 0.71 2.88 -6.66
C VAL A 135 -0.46 2.51 -5.76
N TYR A 136 -0.48 1.28 -5.27
CA TYR A 136 -1.56 0.70 -4.48
C TYR A 136 -1.05 0.15 -3.14
N LEU A 137 -1.77 0.46 -2.09
CA LEU A 137 -1.52 -0.01 -0.72
C LEU A 137 -2.81 -0.59 -0.12
N PRO A 138 -3.18 -1.83 -0.47
CA PRO A 138 -4.41 -2.42 0.07
C PRO A 138 -4.33 -2.61 1.59
N SER A 139 -5.46 -2.42 2.25
CA SER A 139 -5.55 -2.35 3.72
C SER A 139 -5.65 -3.71 4.39
N ASP A 140 -6.30 -4.69 3.75
CA ASP A 140 -6.43 -6.04 4.26
C ASP A 140 -6.39 -7.11 3.15
N ARG A 141 -6.50 -8.37 3.55
CA ARG A 141 -6.43 -9.52 2.62
C ARG A 141 -7.57 -9.55 1.60
N PHE A 142 -8.77 -9.09 1.94
CA PHE A 142 -9.92 -9.11 1.04
C PHE A 142 -9.79 -8.05 -0.04
N GLN A 143 -9.43 -6.83 0.35
CA GLN A 143 -9.14 -5.76 -0.60
C GLN A 143 -7.91 -6.09 -1.47
N THR A 144 -6.89 -6.73 -0.88
CA THR A 144 -5.72 -7.22 -1.63
C THR A 144 -6.13 -8.24 -2.69
N ALA A 145 -6.98 -9.21 -2.35
CA ALA A 145 -7.46 -10.20 -3.32
C ALA A 145 -8.21 -9.53 -4.48
N LYS A 146 -9.15 -8.61 -4.18
CA LYS A 146 -9.89 -7.85 -5.19
C LYS A 146 -8.99 -7.02 -6.10
N LEU A 147 -7.97 -6.39 -5.53
CA LEU A 147 -6.97 -5.63 -6.29
C LEU A 147 -6.23 -6.54 -7.27
N ILE A 148 -5.72 -7.69 -6.83
CA ILE A 148 -4.98 -8.61 -7.69
C ILE A 148 -5.88 -9.23 -8.77
N GLU A 149 -7.10 -9.65 -8.44
CA GLU A 149 -8.09 -10.13 -9.41
C GLU A 149 -8.38 -9.08 -10.51
N THR A 150 -8.39 -7.81 -10.14
CA THR A 150 -8.60 -6.71 -11.09
C THR A 150 -7.35 -6.45 -11.93
N LEU A 151 -6.17 -6.45 -11.32
CA LEU A 151 -4.90 -6.22 -12.00
C LEU A 151 -4.52 -7.35 -12.97
N LEU A 152 -5.00 -8.56 -12.78
CA LEU A 152 -4.85 -9.67 -13.72
C LEU A 152 -5.59 -9.43 -15.06
N LYS A 153 -6.60 -8.57 -15.05
CA LYS A 153 -7.41 -8.18 -16.24
C LYS A 153 -6.96 -6.82 -16.80
N ASP A 154 -5.98 -6.19 -16.21
CA ASP A 154 -5.49 -4.87 -16.54
C ASP A 154 -4.04 -4.96 -17.06
N GLU A 155 -3.73 -4.24 -18.12
CA GLU A 155 -2.43 -4.31 -18.81
C GLU A 155 -1.45 -3.19 -18.41
N LYS A 156 -1.86 -2.25 -17.55
CA LYS A 156 -1.02 -1.11 -17.17
C LYS A 156 -0.06 -1.45 -16.04
N PRO A 157 1.09 -0.77 -15.98
CA PRO A 157 2.06 -0.96 -14.89
C PRO A 157 1.48 -0.56 -13.54
N ALA A 158 1.87 -1.29 -12.49
CA ALA A 158 1.48 -0.98 -11.13
C ALA A 158 2.55 -1.40 -10.11
N TYR A 159 2.70 -0.60 -9.07
CA TYR A 159 3.43 -0.95 -7.85
C TYR A 159 2.42 -1.23 -6.74
N ILE A 160 2.51 -2.41 -6.11
CA ILE A 160 1.64 -2.85 -5.02
C ILE A 160 2.52 -3.01 -3.78
N ARG A 161 2.24 -2.23 -2.73
CA ARG A 161 2.96 -2.34 -1.48
C ARG A 161 2.13 -3.08 -0.44
N VAL A 162 2.72 -4.10 0.17
CA VAL A 162 2.09 -4.86 1.25
C VAL A 162 3.07 -5.08 2.41
N GLY A 163 2.53 -5.13 3.62
CA GLY A 163 3.28 -5.47 4.81
C GLY A 163 3.58 -6.96 4.94
N ARG A 164 4.35 -7.30 5.97
CA ARG A 164 4.76 -8.68 6.25
C ARG A 164 3.82 -9.42 7.19
N ASN A 165 3.25 -8.70 8.12
CA ASN A 165 2.45 -9.26 9.20
C ASN A 165 0.96 -9.34 8.83
N PRO A 166 0.20 -10.26 9.42
CA PRO A 166 -1.25 -10.20 9.34
C PRO A 166 -1.78 -8.91 9.95
N VAL A 167 -2.72 -8.28 9.26
CA VAL A 167 -3.51 -7.17 9.78
C VAL A 167 -4.93 -7.64 10.08
N GLU A 168 -5.62 -6.97 11.00
CA GLU A 168 -7.02 -7.29 11.26
C GLU A 168 -7.88 -6.90 10.06
N ASP A 169 -8.81 -7.78 9.72
CA ASP A 169 -9.71 -7.58 8.59
C ASP A 169 -10.61 -6.35 8.82
N ILE A 170 -10.72 -5.51 7.83
CA ILE A 170 -11.67 -4.39 7.74
C ILE A 170 -12.89 -4.86 6.98
N TYR A 171 -12.67 -5.63 5.93
CA TYR A 171 -13.68 -6.17 5.04
C TYR A 171 -13.94 -7.65 5.31
N THR A 172 -14.94 -8.18 4.62
CA THR A 172 -15.26 -9.62 4.56
C THR A 172 -15.36 -10.05 3.09
N GLU A 173 -15.41 -11.34 2.83
CA GLU A 173 -15.58 -11.87 1.47
C GLU A 173 -16.85 -11.32 0.80
N ASP A 174 -17.96 -11.26 1.56
CA ASP A 174 -19.26 -10.79 1.06
C ASP A 174 -19.41 -9.26 1.09
N ASN A 175 -18.56 -8.55 1.83
CA ASN A 175 -18.65 -7.10 2.00
C ASN A 175 -17.25 -6.46 1.88
N CYS A 176 -16.76 -6.38 0.65
CA CYS A 176 -15.55 -5.66 0.28
C CYS A 176 -15.89 -4.76 -0.92
N PRO A 177 -16.45 -3.56 -0.67
CA PRO A 177 -16.71 -2.62 -1.75
C PRO A 177 -15.36 -2.21 -2.36
N PHE A 178 -15.17 -2.60 -3.61
CA PHE A 178 -13.94 -2.35 -4.34
C PHE A 178 -14.26 -1.78 -5.72
N GLU A 179 -13.78 -0.59 -5.97
CA GLU A 179 -13.78 0.05 -7.28
C GLU A 179 -12.36 0.48 -7.60
N MET A 180 -11.86 0.11 -8.78
CA MET A 180 -10.49 0.43 -9.17
C MET A 180 -10.25 1.95 -9.18
N ASP A 181 -9.14 2.37 -8.56
CA ASP A 181 -8.72 3.77 -8.47
C ASP A 181 -9.66 4.69 -7.66
N LYS A 182 -10.54 4.13 -6.83
CA LYS A 182 -11.45 4.86 -5.94
C LYS A 182 -11.21 4.50 -4.48
N ALA A 183 -11.24 5.50 -3.61
CA ALA A 183 -11.19 5.29 -2.16
C ALA A 183 -12.50 4.69 -1.64
N THR A 184 -12.41 3.91 -0.56
CA THR A 184 -13.59 3.40 0.15
C THR A 184 -13.89 4.25 1.37
N VAL A 185 -15.14 4.69 1.53
CA VAL A 185 -15.62 5.37 2.72
C VAL A 185 -15.98 4.34 3.77
N LEU A 186 -15.27 4.32 4.91
CA LEU A 186 -15.51 3.38 6.01
C LEU A 186 -16.47 3.93 7.06
N THR A 187 -16.42 5.24 7.33
CA THR A 187 -17.34 5.97 8.21
C THR A 187 -17.63 7.33 7.61
N GLU A 188 -18.78 7.92 7.97
CA GLU A 188 -19.14 9.28 7.61
C GLU A 188 -19.25 10.16 8.87
N GLY A 189 -18.76 11.40 8.78
CA GLY A 189 -18.81 12.38 9.85
C GLY A 189 -18.39 13.75 9.37
N THR A 190 -18.61 14.78 10.20
CA THR A 190 -18.39 16.19 9.82
C THR A 190 -17.39 16.92 10.71
N ASP A 191 -16.88 16.29 11.76
CA ASP A 191 -15.91 16.94 12.64
C ASP A 191 -14.48 16.83 12.10
N ALA A 192 -14.12 15.65 11.58
CA ALA A 192 -12.80 15.38 11.02
C ALA A 192 -12.89 14.48 9.79
N ALA A 193 -11.87 14.55 8.90
CA ALA A 193 -11.62 13.55 7.88
C ALA A 193 -10.30 12.85 8.19
N ILE A 194 -10.32 11.53 8.31
CA ILE A 194 -9.13 10.70 8.50
C ILE A 194 -8.90 9.92 7.19
N ILE A 195 -7.77 10.15 6.55
CA ILE A 195 -7.43 9.55 5.26
C ILE A 195 -6.19 8.68 5.47
N ALA A 196 -6.33 7.37 5.30
CA ALA A 196 -5.27 6.42 5.56
C ALA A 196 -5.05 5.46 4.39
N CYS A 197 -3.86 4.88 4.28
CA CYS A 197 -3.54 3.86 3.29
C CYS A 197 -2.84 2.65 3.92
N GLY A 198 -2.98 1.50 3.26
CA GLY A 198 -2.34 0.27 3.69
C GLY A 198 -2.69 -0.14 5.11
N GLU A 199 -1.69 -0.58 5.86
CA GLU A 199 -1.87 -1.08 7.23
C GLU A 199 -2.33 0.00 8.23
N MET A 200 -2.22 1.29 7.87
CA MET A 200 -2.70 2.39 8.73
C MET A 200 -4.22 2.61 8.65
N VAL A 201 -4.93 1.96 7.73
CA VAL A 201 -6.39 2.09 7.61
C VAL A 201 -7.11 1.47 8.81
N ARG A 202 -6.65 0.33 9.31
CA ARG A 202 -7.25 -0.30 10.51
C ARG A 202 -7.13 0.59 11.75
N PRO A 203 -5.96 1.12 12.13
CA PRO A 203 -5.85 2.10 13.20
C PRO A 203 -6.73 3.34 13.00
N ALA A 204 -6.84 3.86 11.77
CA ALA A 204 -7.70 5.00 11.46
C ALA A 204 -9.19 4.69 11.72
N TYR A 205 -9.64 3.52 11.31
CA TYR A 205 -11.02 3.06 11.54
C TYR A 205 -11.32 2.89 13.04
N GLU A 206 -10.40 2.31 13.82
CA GLU A 206 -10.55 2.19 15.27
C GLU A 206 -10.49 3.56 15.96
N ALA A 207 -9.67 4.49 15.47
CA ALA A 207 -9.63 5.86 15.99
C ALA A 207 -10.99 6.56 15.84
N ALA A 208 -11.68 6.38 14.71
CA ALA A 208 -13.02 6.93 14.53
C ALA A 208 -14.03 6.40 15.55
N LYS A 209 -13.96 5.10 15.88
CA LYS A 209 -14.79 4.50 16.94
C LYS A 209 -14.47 5.05 18.35
N LEU A 210 -13.19 5.37 18.60
CA LEU A 210 -12.80 6.03 19.86
C LEU A 210 -13.33 7.45 19.93
N LEU A 211 -13.26 8.19 18.83
CA LEU A 211 -13.77 9.56 18.71
C LEU A 211 -15.29 9.63 18.88
N GLU A 212 -16.02 8.67 18.31
CA GLU A 212 -17.48 8.59 18.41
C GLU A 212 -17.95 8.49 19.87
N LYS A 213 -17.21 7.78 20.75
CA LYS A 213 -17.51 7.72 22.18
C LYS A 213 -17.45 9.08 22.88
N ASP A 214 -16.69 10.02 22.30
CA ASP A 214 -16.55 11.40 22.80
C ASP A 214 -17.43 12.38 22.01
N GLY A 215 -18.36 11.88 21.16
CA GLY A 215 -19.28 12.68 20.36
C GLY A 215 -18.61 13.37 19.18
N ILE A 216 -17.45 12.91 18.75
CA ILE A 216 -16.72 13.42 17.57
C ILE A 216 -16.91 12.43 16.42
N HIS A 217 -17.53 12.90 15.33
CA HIS A 217 -17.83 12.07 14.16
C HIS A 217 -16.85 12.35 13.03
N ALA A 218 -16.07 11.32 12.66
CA ALA A 218 -15.05 11.42 11.62
C ALA A 218 -15.44 10.62 10.37
N THR A 219 -15.22 11.22 9.19
CA THR A 219 -15.15 10.47 7.93
C THR A 219 -13.83 9.74 7.87
N VAL A 220 -13.83 8.43 7.59
CA VAL A 220 -12.61 7.64 7.35
C VAL A 220 -12.59 7.18 5.91
N LEU A 221 -11.51 7.51 5.19
CA LEU A 221 -11.24 7.04 3.84
C LEU A 221 -10.12 5.98 3.86
N ASP A 222 -10.43 4.81 3.34
CA ASP A 222 -9.42 3.84 2.92
C ASP A 222 -8.92 4.22 1.52
N MET A 223 -7.77 4.89 1.50
CA MET A 223 -7.11 5.38 0.29
C MET A 223 -6.08 4.34 -0.22
N TYR A 224 -6.55 3.15 -0.56
CA TYR A 224 -5.67 2.09 -1.06
C TYR A 224 -4.98 2.48 -2.39
N CYS A 225 -5.59 3.38 -3.17
CA CYS A 225 -5.03 3.92 -4.41
C CYS A 225 -4.35 5.27 -4.14
N VAL A 226 -3.04 5.23 -3.89
CA VAL A 226 -2.26 6.45 -3.66
C VAL A 226 -1.98 7.16 -4.98
N LYS A 227 -1.84 6.39 -6.06
CA LYS A 227 -1.73 6.92 -7.42
C LYS A 227 -2.38 5.94 -8.43
N PRO A 228 -3.43 6.39 -9.19
CA PRO A 228 -4.04 7.72 -9.10
C PRO A 228 -4.70 7.96 -7.74
N LEU A 229 -4.69 9.21 -7.30
CA LEU A 229 -5.32 9.60 -6.05
C LEU A 229 -6.80 9.95 -6.30
N ASP A 230 -7.71 9.43 -5.50
CA ASP A 230 -9.13 9.77 -5.57
C ASP A 230 -9.38 11.19 -5.00
N LYS A 231 -9.16 12.20 -5.83
CA LYS A 231 -9.30 13.61 -5.46
C LYS A 231 -10.73 13.97 -5.07
N GLU A 232 -11.72 13.37 -5.73
CA GLU A 232 -13.13 13.64 -5.46
C GLU A 232 -13.52 13.21 -4.04
N ALA A 233 -13.09 12.01 -3.62
CA ALA A 233 -13.33 11.53 -2.27
C ALA A 233 -12.61 12.41 -1.22
N ILE A 234 -11.37 12.83 -1.49
CA ILE A 234 -10.61 13.73 -0.60
C ILE A 234 -11.34 15.07 -0.46
N VAL A 235 -11.72 15.70 -1.57
CA VAL A 235 -12.40 17.01 -1.55
C VAL A 235 -13.74 16.92 -0.83
N LYS A 236 -14.53 15.86 -1.08
CA LYS A 236 -15.79 15.62 -0.38
C LYS A 236 -15.59 15.49 1.13
N ALA A 237 -14.65 14.67 1.57
CA ALA A 237 -14.37 14.47 2.99
C ALA A 237 -13.82 15.73 3.65
N ALA A 238 -12.83 16.39 3.02
CA ALA A 238 -12.20 17.59 3.57
C ALA A 238 -13.14 18.80 3.61
N SER A 239 -14.01 18.99 2.62
CA SER A 239 -14.97 20.10 2.58
C SER A 239 -15.99 20.03 3.70
N ASN A 240 -16.35 18.84 4.14
CA ASN A 240 -17.31 18.59 5.21
C ASN A 240 -16.67 18.57 6.61
N ALA A 241 -15.34 18.52 6.70
CA ALA A 241 -14.62 18.39 7.95
C ALA A 241 -14.03 19.73 8.43
N LYS A 242 -13.80 19.84 9.74
CA LYS A 242 -13.09 20.98 10.37
C LYS A 242 -11.56 20.82 10.26
N VAL A 243 -11.08 19.57 10.23
CA VAL A 243 -9.67 19.20 10.15
C VAL A 243 -9.51 17.92 9.33
N VAL A 244 -8.40 17.82 8.61
CA VAL A 244 -7.98 16.60 7.90
C VAL A 244 -6.79 15.99 8.60
N VAL A 245 -6.81 14.69 8.87
CA VAL A 245 -5.68 13.93 9.41
C VAL A 245 -5.35 12.83 8.43
N THR A 246 -4.11 12.75 8.00
CA THR A 246 -3.64 11.63 7.18
C THR A 246 -2.83 10.66 8.02
N ALA A 247 -2.87 9.36 7.70
CA ALA A 247 -2.10 8.34 8.39
C ALA A 247 -1.44 7.39 7.39
N GLU A 248 -0.12 7.33 7.45
CA GLU A 248 0.70 6.54 6.53
C GLU A 248 1.95 5.97 7.19
N GLU A 249 2.34 4.77 6.83
CA GLU A 249 3.58 4.13 7.24
C GLU A 249 4.73 4.53 6.27
N HIS A 250 5.06 5.82 6.26
CA HIS A 250 6.00 6.42 5.32
C HIS A 250 6.62 7.67 5.95
N ALA A 251 7.75 8.14 5.42
CA ALA A 251 8.32 9.44 5.77
C ALA A 251 7.36 10.59 5.38
N PRO A 252 7.46 11.78 6.01
CA PRO A 252 6.47 12.84 5.81
C PRO A 252 6.51 13.47 4.41
N PHE A 253 7.60 13.28 3.65
CA PHE A 253 7.78 13.92 2.35
C PHE A 253 7.40 13.00 1.19
N GLY A 254 6.51 13.47 0.31
CA GLY A 254 6.11 12.79 -0.92
C GLY A 254 5.18 11.59 -0.74
N GLY A 255 4.76 11.27 0.49
CA GLY A 255 3.77 10.23 0.78
C GLY A 255 2.33 10.73 0.66
N LEU A 256 1.39 9.94 1.19
CA LEU A 256 -0.05 10.23 1.15
C LEU A 256 -0.37 11.61 1.75
N GLY A 257 0.21 11.95 2.90
CA GLY A 257 -0.03 13.24 3.56
C GLY A 257 0.36 14.44 2.71
N SER A 258 1.50 14.35 2.01
CA SER A 258 1.93 15.39 1.05
C SER A 258 0.95 15.53 -0.11
N MET A 259 0.49 14.42 -0.68
CA MET A 259 -0.43 14.41 -1.83
C MET A 259 -1.83 14.92 -1.43
N VAL A 260 -2.34 14.49 -0.28
CA VAL A 260 -3.61 14.99 0.27
C VAL A 260 -3.52 16.48 0.57
N SER A 261 -2.41 16.94 1.17
CA SER A 261 -2.19 18.36 1.46
C SER A 261 -2.22 19.21 0.19
N GLN A 262 -1.66 18.72 -0.90
CA GLN A 262 -1.70 19.41 -2.20
C GLN A 262 -3.13 19.54 -2.72
N VAL A 263 -3.93 18.45 -2.67
CA VAL A 263 -5.34 18.48 -3.11
C VAL A 263 -6.15 19.42 -2.22
N VAL A 264 -6.05 19.26 -0.91
CA VAL A 264 -6.83 20.07 0.06
C VAL A 264 -6.44 21.55 -0.04
N GLY A 265 -5.14 21.86 -0.14
CA GLY A 265 -4.66 23.23 -0.27
C GLY A 265 -5.13 23.93 -1.54
N THR A 266 -5.36 23.18 -2.63
CA THR A 266 -5.81 23.72 -3.90
C THR A 266 -7.33 23.84 -4.00
N GLU A 267 -8.05 22.77 -3.59
CA GLU A 267 -9.48 22.64 -3.90
C GLU A 267 -10.39 23.06 -2.72
N CYS A 268 -9.98 22.82 -1.47
CA CYS A 268 -10.81 23.07 -0.28
C CYS A 268 -9.94 23.35 0.94
N PRO A 269 -9.26 24.50 1.04
CA PRO A 269 -8.25 24.77 2.07
C PRO A 269 -8.72 24.48 3.49
N ARG A 270 -8.01 23.56 4.15
CA ARG A 270 -8.24 23.12 5.54
C ARG A 270 -6.89 22.81 6.19
N LYS A 271 -6.89 22.79 7.53
CA LYS A 271 -5.75 22.30 8.30
C LYS A 271 -5.56 20.81 8.03
N VAL A 272 -4.38 20.42 7.54
CA VAL A 272 -3.99 19.02 7.35
C VAL A 272 -2.89 18.67 8.35
N LEU A 273 -3.05 17.57 9.07
CA LEU A 273 -2.06 17.02 9.98
C LEU A 273 -1.66 15.63 9.47
N ASN A 274 -0.35 15.38 9.35
CA ASN A 274 0.14 14.09 8.86
C ASN A 274 0.69 13.26 10.03
N ILE A 275 0.15 12.05 10.22
CA ILE A 275 0.71 11.01 11.08
C ILE A 275 1.55 10.11 10.18
N ALA A 276 2.86 10.22 10.33
CA ALA A 276 3.87 9.56 9.52
C ALA A 276 5.07 9.17 10.40
N LEU A 277 5.96 8.36 9.86
CA LEU A 277 7.28 8.13 10.44
C LEU A 277 8.08 9.45 10.46
N PRO A 278 9.01 9.63 11.41
CA PRO A 278 9.79 10.86 11.46
C PRO A 278 10.76 10.98 10.27
N ASP A 279 11.17 12.21 9.95
CA ASP A 279 12.31 12.49 9.07
C ASP A 279 13.62 12.26 9.85
N ALA A 280 13.82 11.02 10.30
CA ALA A 280 14.97 10.57 11.07
C ALA A 280 15.08 9.04 10.98
N PRO A 281 16.22 8.45 11.36
CA PRO A 281 16.31 7.00 11.51
C PRO A 281 15.25 6.46 12.47
N VAL A 282 14.43 5.56 11.97
CA VAL A 282 13.32 4.96 12.73
C VAL A 282 13.89 3.99 13.77
N VAL A 283 13.33 4.01 14.99
CA VAL A 283 13.69 3.04 16.04
C VAL A 283 13.43 1.61 15.58
N SER A 284 14.28 0.68 16.02
CA SER A 284 14.11 -0.75 15.73
C SER A 284 13.23 -1.40 16.79
N GLY A 285 12.33 -2.27 16.37
CA GLY A 285 11.40 -3.01 17.22
C GLY A 285 10.43 -3.79 16.37
N THR A 286 9.45 -4.47 16.97
CA THR A 286 8.32 -5.00 16.22
C THR A 286 7.50 -3.85 15.64
N SER A 287 6.79 -4.07 14.53
CA SER A 287 5.95 -3.02 13.92
C SER A 287 5.00 -2.37 14.95
N LYS A 288 4.42 -3.20 15.83
CA LYS A 288 3.52 -2.70 16.88
C LYS A 288 4.24 -1.76 17.86
N GLU A 289 5.42 -2.12 18.35
CA GLU A 289 6.20 -1.29 19.29
C GLU A 289 6.62 0.03 18.63
N VAL A 290 7.00 -0.01 17.36
CA VAL A 290 7.38 1.21 16.62
C VAL A 290 6.16 2.09 16.38
N PHE A 291 5.01 1.54 16.00
CA PHE A 291 3.77 2.30 15.87
C PHE A 291 3.33 2.91 17.17
N ASP A 292 3.38 2.17 18.28
CA ASP A 292 3.05 2.69 19.61
C ASP A 292 4.00 3.82 20.03
N TYR A 293 5.30 3.66 19.75
CA TYR A 293 6.33 4.67 20.07
C TYR A 293 6.09 6.00 19.34
N TYR A 294 5.70 5.97 18.08
CA TYR A 294 5.43 7.17 17.28
C TYR A 294 3.96 7.62 17.32
N GLY A 295 3.10 6.96 18.09
CA GLY A 295 1.67 7.28 18.16
C GLY A 295 0.92 6.98 16.85
N MET A 296 1.43 6.05 16.04
CA MET A 296 0.82 5.58 14.80
C MET A 296 -0.16 4.44 15.07
N ASN A 297 -1.07 4.66 16.02
CA ASN A 297 -2.10 3.73 16.47
C ASN A 297 -3.43 4.46 16.65
N ALA A 298 -4.48 3.74 16.99
CA ALA A 298 -5.83 4.30 17.11
C ALA A 298 -5.90 5.44 18.13
N GLU A 299 -5.25 5.29 19.27
CA GLU A 299 -5.21 6.28 20.34
C GLU A 299 -4.47 7.56 19.93
N GLY A 300 -3.33 7.41 19.26
CA GLY A 300 -2.54 8.53 18.74
C GLY A 300 -3.26 9.31 17.65
N ILE A 301 -3.92 8.61 16.72
CA ILE A 301 -4.76 9.23 15.67
C ILE A 301 -5.93 9.99 16.33
N ALA A 302 -6.66 9.34 17.24
CA ALA A 302 -7.79 9.97 17.94
C ALA A 302 -7.33 11.19 18.76
N LYS A 303 -6.19 11.11 19.45
CA LYS A 303 -5.59 12.23 20.18
C LYS A 303 -5.27 13.40 19.23
N THR A 304 -4.66 13.12 18.08
CA THR A 304 -4.32 14.16 17.09
C THR A 304 -5.57 14.90 16.60
N VAL A 305 -6.65 14.17 16.31
CA VAL A 305 -7.93 14.77 15.93
C VAL A 305 -8.49 15.64 17.05
N LYS A 306 -8.55 15.14 18.29
CA LYS A 306 -9.07 15.90 19.45
C LYS A 306 -8.28 17.18 19.71
N ASP A 307 -6.96 17.11 19.63
CA ASP A 307 -6.10 18.28 19.85
C ASP A 307 -6.24 19.32 18.72
N ALA A 308 -6.52 18.86 17.51
CA ALA A 308 -6.75 19.77 16.37
C ALA A 308 -8.11 20.47 16.38
N LEU A 309 -9.11 19.91 17.09
CA LEU A 309 -10.47 20.46 17.22
C LEU A 309 -10.64 21.44 18.40
N LYS A 310 -9.66 21.53 19.32
CA LYS A 310 -9.61 22.54 20.39
C LYS A 310 -9.28 23.91 19.84
#